data_0e00b064043761e523792b9b41ff1b8d
#
_entry.id   0e00b064043761e523792b9b41ff1b8d
#
_cell.length_a   1.000
_cell.length_b   1.000
_cell.length_c   1.000
_cell.angle_alpha   90.00
_cell.angle_beta   90.00
_cell.angle_gamma   90.00
#
_symmetry.space_group_name_H-M   'P 1'
#
loop_
_entity.id
_entity.type
_entity.pdbx_description
1 polymer ?
#
loop_
_entity_poly.entity_id
_entity_poly.type
_entity_poly.pdbx_seq_one_letter_code
_entity_poly.pdbx_strand_id
1 'polypeptide(L)'
;MQQTKDINVAIAVGDPALRQKIAHKLQKNPYIHFPNIILHGAEVCSDVKLGQGCIISMDARVSTNVRMGDFVFLNIGAMVCHDGRLGDYVTLAPDVKLAGAVHIGSHCDIGLGTKVIQGITIADHVRTGAGAVVVRDVGEVGTVVGVPARKIK
;
A
#
# COMPACT_ATOMS: atom_id res chain seq x y z
N MET A 1 30.82 26.52 9.43
CA MET A 1 29.99 25.32 9.73
C MET A 1 28.83 25.32 8.74
N GLN A 2 28.80 24.39 7.80
CA GLN A 2 27.61 24.19 6.95
C GLN A 2 26.52 23.65 7.87
N GLN A 3 25.42 24.38 8.03
CA GLN A 3 24.21 23.88 8.65
C GLN A 3 23.68 22.74 7.75
N THR A 4 23.79 21.50 8.23
CA THR A 4 23.11 20.36 7.62
C THR A 4 21.62 20.59 7.76
N LYS A 5 20.94 20.80 6.66
CA LYS A 5 19.52 21.14 6.62
C LYS A 5 18.71 19.84 6.51
N ASP A 6 17.70 19.68 7.35
CA ASP A 6 16.73 18.57 7.22
C ASP A 6 16.06 18.56 5.85
N ILE A 7 15.96 17.39 5.26
CA ILE A 7 15.42 17.17 3.90
C ILE A 7 14.23 16.22 3.99
N ASN A 8 13.07 16.67 3.54
CA ASN A 8 11.89 15.83 3.37
C ASN A 8 11.91 15.18 1.99
N VAL A 9 11.76 13.85 1.95
CA VAL A 9 11.79 13.06 0.70
C VAL A 9 10.53 12.21 0.60
N ALA A 10 9.88 12.25 -0.56
CA ALA A 10 8.83 11.31 -0.93
C ALA A 10 9.36 10.34 -2.00
N ILE A 11 9.13 9.03 -1.83
CA ILE A 11 9.60 8.00 -2.77
C ILE A 11 8.41 7.55 -3.62
N ALA A 12 8.16 8.24 -4.73
CA ALA A 12 7.04 7.99 -5.64
C ALA A 12 7.34 6.85 -6.65
N VAL A 13 7.76 5.70 -6.14
CA VAL A 13 8.07 4.50 -6.94
C VAL A 13 7.05 3.42 -6.64
N GLY A 14 6.33 2.93 -7.66
CA GLY A 14 5.25 1.95 -7.50
C GLY A 14 5.75 0.56 -7.11
N ASP A 15 6.90 0.10 -7.62
CA ASP A 15 7.45 -1.22 -7.29
C ASP A 15 7.88 -1.31 -5.81
N PRO A 16 7.30 -2.22 -5.01
CA PRO A 16 7.60 -2.34 -3.58
C PRO A 16 9.07 -2.61 -3.27
N ALA A 17 9.71 -3.50 -4.04
CA ALA A 17 11.10 -3.90 -3.79
C ALA A 17 12.08 -2.77 -4.13
N LEU A 18 11.84 -2.06 -5.22
CA LEU A 18 12.65 -0.90 -5.59
C LEU A 18 12.45 0.24 -4.60
N ARG A 19 11.20 0.51 -4.17
CA ARG A 19 10.89 1.51 -3.15
C ARG A 19 11.62 1.23 -1.85
N GLN A 20 11.64 -0.03 -1.40
CA GLN A 20 12.39 -0.45 -0.21
C GLN A 20 13.90 -0.20 -0.35
N LYS A 21 14.51 -0.58 -1.48
CA LYS A 21 15.94 -0.34 -1.74
C LYS A 21 16.30 1.14 -1.65
N ILE A 22 15.45 2.00 -2.23
CA ILE A 22 15.66 3.46 -2.18
C ILE A 22 15.51 3.96 -0.75
N ALA A 23 14.46 3.55 -0.02
CA ALA A 23 14.24 3.93 1.37
C ALA A 23 15.44 3.55 2.25
N HIS A 24 15.89 2.31 2.20
CA HIS A 24 17.04 1.84 2.97
C HIS A 24 18.34 2.58 2.64
N LYS A 25 18.53 2.98 1.39
CA LYS A 25 19.70 3.79 1.01
C LYS A 25 19.63 5.18 1.63
N LEU A 26 18.47 5.82 1.56
CA LEU A 26 18.27 7.19 2.03
C LEU A 26 18.23 7.27 3.58
N GLN A 27 17.66 6.27 4.26
CA GLN A 27 17.60 6.20 5.74
C GLN A 27 18.96 6.18 6.43
N LYS A 28 20.05 5.92 5.70
CA LYS A 28 21.42 6.01 6.23
C LYS A 28 21.84 7.45 6.52
N ASN A 29 21.14 8.43 5.96
CA ASN A 29 21.37 9.84 6.23
C ASN A 29 20.38 10.33 7.30
N PRO A 30 20.82 10.69 8.51
CA PRO A 30 19.94 11.09 9.60
C PRO A 30 19.18 12.40 9.36
N TYR A 31 19.55 13.17 8.33
CA TYR A 31 18.88 14.41 7.96
C TYR A 31 17.74 14.21 6.95
N ILE A 32 17.50 12.97 6.51
CA ILE A 32 16.39 12.65 5.60
C ILE A 32 15.19 12.16 6.40
N HIS A 33 14.06 12.80 6.16
CA HIS A 33 12.77 12.47 6.76
C HIS A 33 11.79 12.07 5.66
N PHE A 34 10.87 11.16 6.00
CA PHE A 34 9.88 10.63 5.06
C PHE A 34 8.48 11.00 5.55
N PRO A 35 7.99 12.22 5.25
CA PRO A 35 6.63 12.60 5.60
C PRO A 35 5.60 11.78 4.82
N ASN A 36 4.42 11.63 5.40
CA ASN A 36 3.27 11.09 4.70
C ASN A 36 2.71 12.17 3.76
N ILE A 37 2.41 11.78 2.52
CA ILE A 37 1.85 12.64 1.49
C ILE A 37 0.40 12.21 1.24
N ILE A 38 -0.54 13.06 1.60
CA ILE A 38 -1.96 12.87 1.31
C ILE A 38 -2.35 13.93 0.28
N LEU A 39 -2.63 13.49 -0.95
CA LEU A 39 -2.94 14.40 -2.05
C LEU A 39 -4.35 14.97 -1.91
N HIS A 40 -4.56 16.16 -2.47
CA HIS A 40 -5.88 16.79 -2.51
C HIS A 40 -6.91 15.85 -3.15
N GLY A 41 -8.10 15.77 -2.57
CA GLY A 41 -9.17 14.86 -3.00
C GLY A 41 -9.10 13.45 -2.40
N ALA A 42 -8.04 13.10 -1.66
CA ALA A 42 -8.04 11.87 -0.87
C ALA A 42 -8.90 12.05 0.41
N GLU A 43 -9.66 11.01 0.76
CA GLU A 43 -10.49 10.96 1.97
C GLU A 43 -9.90 9.95 2.95
N VAL A 44 -9.41 10.41 4.10
CA VAL A 44 -8.80 9.56 5.14
C VAL A 44 -9.47 9.84 6.47
N CYS A 45 -10.06 8.83 7.11
CA CYS A 45 -10.67 8.97 8.42
C CYS A 45 -9.61 9.33 9.49
N SER A 46 -10.01 10.12 10.48
CA SER A 46 -9.10 10.71 11.48
C SER A 46 -8.45 9.69 12.42
N ASP A 47 -9.01 8.51 12.54
CA ASP A 47 -8.51 7.40 13.39
C ASP A 47 -7.56 6.44 12.67
N VAL A 48 -7.28 6.68 11.39
CA VAL A 48 -6.33 5.89 10.59
C VAL A 48 -4.91 6.05 11.15
N LYS A 49 -4.18 4.93 11.24
CA LYS A 49 -2.77 4.93 11.64
C LYS A 49 -1.90 4.64 10.42
N LEU A 50 -0.98 5.55 10.15
CA LEU A 50 -0.01 5.44 9.07
C LEU A 50 1.40 5.30 9.65
N GLY A 51 2.20 4.43 9.04
CA GLY A 51 3.65 4.48 9.19
C GLY A 51 4.24 5.73 8.52
N GLN A 52 5.53 5.77 8.30
CA GLN A 52 6.21 6.88 7.64
C GLN A 52 6.22 6.71 6.11
N GLY A 53 6.34 7.81 5.37
CA GLY A 53 6.59 7.80 3.93
C GLY A 53 5.47 7.26 3.07
N CYS A 54 4.26 7.16 3.62
CA CYS A 54 3.08 6.74 2.85
C CYS A 54 2.66 7.81 1.85
N ILE A 55 2.19 7.38 0.68
CA ILE A 55 1.61 8.26 -0.34
C ILE A 55 0.17 7.82 -0.58
N ILE A 56 -0.77 8.73 -0.39
CA ILE A 56 -2.20 8.51 -0.63
C ILE A 56 -2.63 9.48 -1.74
N SER A 57 -2.89 8.92 -2.93
CA SER A 57 -3.18 9.69 -4.14
C SER A 57 -4.62 10.23 -4.17
N MET A 58 -4.90 11.08 -5.16
CA MET A 58 -6.22 11.67 -5.41
C MET A 58 -7.32 10.59 -5.46
N ASP A 59 -8.49 10.90 -4.95
CA ASP A 59 -9.67 10.04 -4.91
C ASP A 59 -9.48 8.71 -4.17
N ALA A 60 -8.32 8.49 -3.55
CA ALA A 60 -8.16 7.34 -2.67
C ALA A 60 -8.95 7.54 -1.38
N ARG A 61 -9.55 6.46 -0.87
CA ARG A 61 -10.40 6.50 0.33
C ARG A 61 -9.94 5.48 1.36
N VAL A 62 -9.77 5.94 2.59
CA VAL A 62 -9.36 5.11 3.72
C VAL A 62 -10.36 5.29 4.86
N SER A 63 -11.07 4.22 5.17
CA SER A 63 -12.13 4.20 6.17
C SER A 63 -11.57 4.09 7.60
N THR A 64 -12.48 3.95 8.55
CA THR A 64 -12.17 3.90 9.99
C THR A 64 -11.37 2.67 10.40
N ASN A 65 -10.60 2.78 11.48
CA ASN A 65 -9.80 1.72 12.11
C ASN A 65 -8.82 1.01 11.16
N VAL A 66 -8.35 1.70 10.11
CA VAL A 66 -7.33 1.18 9.19
C VAL A 66 -5.94 1.43 9.76
N ARG A 67 -5.03 0.45 9.55
CA ARG A 67 -3.60 0.59 9.88
C ARG A 67 -2.76 0.24 8.66
N MET A 68 -1.79 1.08 8.37
CA MET A 68 -0.83 0.91 7.28
C MET A 68 0.59 0.98 7.84
N GLY A 69 1.44 0.11 7.36
CA GLY A 69 2.87 0.13 7.66
C GLY A 69 3.60 1.29 6.98
N ASP A 70 4.92 1.17 6.92
CA ASP A 70 5.79 2.18 6.32
C ASP A 70 5.75 2.10 4.79
N PHE A 71 5.88 3.28 4.16
CA PHE A 71 6.01 3.41 2.71
C PHE A 71 4.90 2.73 1.89
N VAL A 72 3.68 2.73 2.38
CA VAL A 72 2.52 2.24 1.63
C VAL A 72 2.15 3.26 0.54
N PHE A 73 1.83 2.75 -0.65
CA PHE A 73 1.40 3.58 -1.77
C PHE A 73 -0.02 3.22 -2.20
N LEU A 74 -0.97 4.10 -1.92
CA LEU A 74 -2.34 4.03 -2.45
C LEU A 74 -2.43 4.92 -3.68
N ASN A 75 -2.62 4.31 -4.84
CA ASN A 75 -2.75 5.03 -6.10
C ASN A 75 -4.18 5.58 -6.30
N ILE A 76 -4.39 6.32 -7.39
CA ILE A 76 -5.65 7.05 -7.68
C ILE A 76 -6.85 6.14 -7.52
N GLY A 77 -7.86 6.59 -6.79
CA GLY A 77 -9.11 5.88 -6.59
C GLY A 77 -9.01 4.59 -5.77
N ALA A 78 -7.85 4.23 -5.23
CA ALA A 78 -7.74 3.07 -4.35
C ALA A 78 -8.60 3.23 -3.09
N MET A 79 -9.21 2.13 -2.62
CA MET A 79 -10.09 2.17 -1.45
C MET A 79 -9.72 1.07 -0.46
N VAL A 80 -9.60 1.45 0.80
CA VAL A 80 -9.43 0.55 1.94
C VAL A 80 -10.60 0.76 2.90
N CYS A 81 -11.47 -0.24 3.02
CA CYS A 81 -12.59 -0.21 3.94
C CYS A 81 -12.15 -0.43 5.40
N HIS A 82 -13.13 -0.34 6.32
CA HIS A 82 -12.92 -0.41 7.75
C HIS A 82 -12.14 -1.65 8.21
N ASP A 83 -11.40 -1.53 9.30
CA ASP A 83 -10.61 -2.60 9.90
C ASP A 83 -9.50 -3.19 9.01
N GLY A 84 -9.18 -2.51 7.89
CA GLY A 84 -8.12 -2.91 6.98
C GLY A 84 -6.73 -2.88 7.62
N ARG A 85 -5.85 -3.80 7.22
CA ARG A 85 -4.44 -3.84 7.65
C ARG A 85 -3.56 -4.01 6.43
N LEU A 86 -2.61 -3.11 6.24
CA LEU A 86 -1.61 -3.18 5.18
C LEU A 86 -0.22 -3.18 5.81
N GLY A 87 0.60 -4.15 5.43
CA GLY A 87 2.01 -4.22 5.84
C GLY A 87 2.86 -3.13 5.17
N ASP A 88 4.17 -3.21 5.38
CA ASP A 88 5.12 -2.26 4.83
C ASP A 88 5.27 -2.40 3.32
N TYR A 89 5.54 -1.30 2.65
CA TYR A 89 5.82 -1.25 1.21
C TYR A 89 4.70 -1.80 0.32
N VAL A 90 3.46 -1.92 0.80
CA VAL A 90 2.33 -2.32 -0.04
C VAL A 90 2.06 -1.26 -1.10
N THR A 91 1.82 -1.70 -2.33
CA THR A 91 1.28 -0.86 -3.41
C THR A 91 -0.13 -1.31 -3.75
N LEU A 92 -1.09 -0.41 -3.65
CA LEU A 92 -2.40 -0.56 -4.28
C LEU A 92 -2.41 0.26 -5.56
N ALA A 93 -2.44 -0.41 -6.72
CA ALA A 93 -2.55 0.23 -8.03
C ALA A 93 -3.89 0.99 -8.17
N PRO A 94 -4.07 1.80 -9.23
CA PRO A 94 -5.32 2.54 -9.41
C PRO A 94 -6.56 1.66 -9.31
N ASP A 95 -7.60 2.18 -8.66
CA ASP A 95 -8.92 1.55 -8.56
C ASP A 95 -8.97 0.21 -7.81
N VAL A 96 -7.95 -0.14 -7.04
CA VAL A 96 -8.01 -1.30 -6.14
C VAL A 96 -9.06 -1.06 -5.06
N LYS A 97 -9.91 -2.05 -4.80
CA LYS A 97 -10.95 -1.99 -3.75
C LYS A 97 -10.75 -3.14 -2.76
N LEU A 98 -10.41 -2.78 -1.52
CA LEU A 98 -10.34 -3.71 -0.40
C LEU A 98 -11.59 -3.53 0.46
N ALA A 99 -12.38 -4.59 0.60
CA ALA A 99 -13.56 -4.60 1.48
C ALA A 99 -13.14 -4.60 2.98
N GLY A 100 -14.11 -4.62 3.89
CA GLY A 100 -13.84 -4.56 5.33
C GLY A 100 -12.99 -5.71 5.84
N ALA A 101 -12.15 -5.44 6.85
CA ALA A 101 -11.30 -6.42 7.52
C ALA A 101 -10.37 -7.21 6.58
N VAL A 102 -9.93 -6.62 5.48
CA VAL A 102 -8.91 -7.20 4.58
C VAL A 102 -7.52 -6.94 5.16
N HIS A 103 -6.69 -8.01 5.19
CA HIS A 103 -5.30 -7.93 5.64
C HIS A 103 -4.36 -8.21 4.48
N ILE A 104 -3.49 -7.25 4.17
CA ILE A 104 -2.46 -7.38 3.11
C ILE A 104 -1.11 -7.40 3.78
N GLY A 105 -0.35 -8.45 3.55
CA GLY A 105 1.03 -8.59 4.01
C GLY A 105 1.97 -7.56 3.38
N SER A 106 3.21 -7.51 3.88
CA SER A 106 4.22 -6.57 3.41
C SER A 106 4.66 -6.86 1.98
N HIS A 107 5.12 -5.83 1.27
CA HIS A 107 5.68 -5.93 -0.08
C HIS A 107 4.72 -6.47 -1.15
N CYS A 108 3.43 -6.41 -0.90
CA CYS A 108 2.43 -6.80 -1.90
C CYS A 108 2.28 -5.73 -2.97
N ASP A 109 2.09 -6.19 -4.22
CA ASP A 109 1.81 -5.36 -5.39
C ASP A 109 0.42 -5.73 -5.93
N ILE A 110 -0.58 -4.96 -5.52
CA ILE A 110 -1.98 -5.23 -5.84
C ILE A 110 -2.33 -4.50 -7.13
N GLY A 111 -2.50 -5.27 -8.20
CA GLY A 111 -2.66 -4.77 -9.56
C GLY A 111 -3.94 -3.97 -9.81
N LEU A 112 -3.91 -3.16 -10.88
CA LEU A 112 -4.98 -2.25 -11.30
C LEU A 112 -6.37 -2.88 -11.21
N GLY A 113 -7.31 -2.21 -10.55
CA GLY A 113 -8.71 -2.61 -10.49
C GLY A 113 -8.99 -3.93 -9.73
N THR A 114 -8.01 -4.48 -9.02
CA THR A 114 -8.21 -5.66 -8.16
C THR A 114 -9.28 -5.38 -7.11
N LYS A 115 -10.14 -6.36 -6.88
CA LYS A 115 -11.15 -6.36 -5.82
C LYS A 115 -10.89 -7.49 -4.86
N VAL A 116 -10.92 -7.20 -3.57
CA VAL A 116 -10.74 -8.19 -2.49
C VAL A 116 -11.98 -8.17 -1.62
N ILE A 117 -12.67 -9.31 -1.46
CA ILE A 117 -13.86 -9.39 -0.62
C ILE A 117 -13.51 -9.31 0.86
N GLN A 118 -14.51 -9.07 1.69
CA GLN A 118 -14.37 -8.89 3.13
C GLN A 118 -13.67 -10.06 3.82
N GLY A 119 -12.81 -9.74 4.82
CA GLY A 119 -12.19 -10.69 5.72
C GLY A 119 -11.03 -11.51 5.13
N ILE A 120 -10.59 -11.19 3.91
CA ILE A 120 -9.50 -11.91 3.23
C ILE A 120 -8.14 -11.50 3.78
N THR A 121 -7.26 -12.51 3.91
CA THR A 121 -5.83 -12.31 4.19
C THR A 121 -4.99 -12.66 2.96
N ILE A 122 -4.07 -11.75 2.60
CA ILE A 122 -3.08 -11.94 1.54
C ILE A 122 -1.70 -11.90 2.19
N ALA A 123 -0.93 -12.97 1.99
CA ALA A 123 0.44 -13.10 2.55
C ALA A 123 1.41 -12.07 1.96
N ASP A 124 2.59 -11.96 2.57
CA ASP A 124 3.67 -11.08 2.10
C ASP A 124 4.09 -11.42 0.66
N HIS A 125 4.60 -10.42 -0.04
CA HIS A 125 5.17 -10.55 -1.38
C HIS A 125 4.22 -11.13 -2.45
N VAL A 126 2.93 -11.08 -2.24
CA VAL A 126 1.94 -11.47 -3.24
C VAL A 126 1.74 -10.35 -4.26
N ARG A 127 1.60 -10.75 -5.51
CA ARG A 127 1.19 -9.86 -6.60
C ARG A 127 -0.18 -10.29 -7.13
N THR A 128 -1.06 -9.34 -7.43
CA THR A 128 -2.30 -9.62 -8.15
C THR A 128 -2.24 -9.05 -9.57
N GLY A 129 -2.78 -9.77 -10.53
CA GLY A 129 -2.97 -9.23 -11.90
C GLY A 129 -4.09 -8.20 -11.95
N ALA A 130 -4.06 -7.34 -12.99
CA ALA A 130 -5.11 -6.34 -13.20
C ALA A 130 -6.50 -6.99 -13.30
N GLY A 131 -7.49 -6.37 -12.64
CA GLY A 131 -8.88 -6.83 -12.64
C GLY A 131 -9.14 -8.13 -11.86
N ALA A 132 -8.17 -8.65 -11.12
CA ALA A 132 -8.37 -9.85 -10.30
C ALA A 132 -9.45 -9.65 -9.23
N VAL A 133 -10.23 -10.69 -8.96
CA VAL A 133 -11.21 -10.71 -7.85
C VAL A 133 -10.80 -11.79 -6.86
N VAL A 134 -10.26 -11.36 -5.72
CA VAL A 134 -9.77 -12.26 -4.67
C VAL A 134 -10.92 -12.60 -3.72
N VAL A 135 -11.30 -13.88 -3.69
CA VAL A 135 -12.45 -14.40 -2.92
C VAL A 135 -12.04 -15.46 -1.89
N ARG A 136 -10.76 -15.68 -1.69
CA ARG A 136 -10.18 -16.60 -0.70
C ARG A 136 -8.83 -16.07 -0.28
N ASP A 137 -8.38 -16.47 0.89
CA ASP A 137 -7.04 -16.16 1.38
C ASP A 137 -5.96 -16.62 0.39
N VAL A 138 -4.92 -15.81 0.29
CA VAL A 138 -3.71 -16.11 -0.49
C VAL A 138 -2.56 -16.28 0.48
N GLY A 139 -2.33 -17.52 0.91
CA GLY A 139 -1.40 -17.87 1.99
C GLY A 139 0.07 -17.98 1.57
N GLU A 140 0.40 -17.84 0.29
CA GLU A 140 1.75 -18.05 -0.23
C GLU A 140 2.17 -16.96 -1.20
N VAL A 141 3.46 -16.66 -1.19
CA VAL A 141 4.12 -15.81 -2.20
C VAL A 141 3.77 -16.27 -3.62
N GLY A 142 3.54 -15.32 -4.50
CA GLY A 142 3.30 -15.61 -5.90
C GLY A 142 2.39 -14.59 -6.57
N THR A 143 1.92 -14.96 -7.77
CA THR A 143 1.02 -14.11 -8.56
C THR A 143 -0.33 -14.79 -8.70
N VAL A 144 -1.40 -14.06 -8.38
CA VAL A 144 -2.80 -14.50 -8.58
C VAL A 144 -3.49 -13.62 -9.60
N VAL A 145 -4.30 -14.21 -10.48
CA VAL A 145 -4.99 -13.50 -11.56
C VAL A 145 -6.39 -14.06 -11.79
N GLY A 146 -7.24 -13.27 -12.41
CA GLY A 146 -8.55 -13.70 -12.92
C GLY A 146 -9.71 -13.49 -11.95
N VAL A 147 -10.91 -13.92 -12.38
CA VAL A 147 -12.19 -13.82 -11.66
C VAL A 147 -12.86 -15.21 -11.65
N PRO A 148 -12.85 -15.89 -10.52
CA PRO A 148 -12.12 -15.60 -9.27
C PRO A 148 -10.61 -15.76 -9.44
N ALA A 149 -9.83 -15.03 -8.61
CA ALA A 149 -8.36 -15.08 -8.68
C ALA A 149 -7.79 -16.47 -8.37
N ARG A 150 -6.80 -16.89 -9.17
CA ARG A 150 -6.07 -18.15 -9.01
C ARG A 150 -4.57 -17.92 -9.14
N LYS A 151 -3.78 -18.69 -8.40
CA LYS A 151 -2.32 -18.66 -8.47
C LYS A 151 -1.84 -19.16 -9.84
N ILE A 152 -0.90 -18.44 -10.43
CA ILE A 152 -0.26 -18.80 -11.70
C ILE A 152 1.25 -19.00 -11.57
N LYS A 153 1.85 -18.48 -10.52
CA LYS A 153 3.29 -18.64 -10.17
C LYS A 153 3.45 -18.57 -8.66
#